data_16b579378fae151bef1af2ea097fa606
#
_entry.id   16b579378fae151bef1af2ea097fa606
#
_cell.length_a   1.000
_cell.length_b   1.000
_cell.length_c   1.000
_cell.angle_alpha   90.00
_cell.angle_beta   90.00
_cell.angle_gamma   90.00
#
_symmetry.space_group_name_H-M   'P 1'
#
loop_
_entity.id
_entity.type
_entity.pdbx_description
1 polymer ?
#
loop_
_entity_poly.entity_id
_entity_poly.type
_entity_poly.pdbx_seq_one_letter_code
_entity_poly.pdbx_strand_id
1 'polypeptide(L)'
;MTDEIYEHILFDGAKYINMASILGMQDQNITINSISKTYSLTGWRVGWAIASVKLTGSIRKVHDFLTVGAAHPLQEGAIAALRSDLPYYPTLAAEYRERRDFLRQVLEEVGFRVYHPRGAYYIMTDVGHMDFKDDVECAFYLVEKIGVATVPGSCFYSRPELGRTKVRFAFPKKMETLRLAAGKLRKFKPNKKKG
;
A
#
# COMPACT_ATOMS: atom_id res chain seq x y z
N MET A 1 1.57 -4.36 17.89
CA MET A 1 1.27 -3.11 17.15
C MET A 1 0.89 -3.48 15.74
N THR A 2 -0.20 -2.93 15.24
CA THR A 2 -0.74 -3.18 13.90
C THR A 2 -0.93 -1.87 13.16
N ASP A 3 -0.48 -1.81 11.92
CA ASP A 3 -0.77 -0.71 10.99
C ASP A 3 -1.99 -1.11 10.15
N GLU A 4 -3.11 -0.43 10.36
CA GLU A 4 -4.41 -0.79 9.79
C GLU A 4 -4.90 0.27 8.77
N ILE A 5 -3.96 1.00 8.19
CA ILE A 5 -4.21 2.14 7.29
C ILE A 5 -5.00 1.78 6.02
N TYR A 6 -5.12 0.49 5.66
CA TYR A 6 -5.85 -0.01 4.49
C TYR A 6 -7.19 -0.68 4.83
N GLU A 7 -7.74 -0.48 6.03
CA GLU A 7 -8.96 -1.14 6.50
C GLU A 7 -10.17 -1.02 5.54
N HIS A 8 -10.25 0.07 4.78
CA HIS A 8 -11.32 0.32 3.80
C HIS A 8 -10.94 0.04 2.34
N ILE A 9 -9.70 -0.39 2.07
CA ILE A 9 -9.24 -0.71 0.72
C ILE A 9 -9.08 -2.22 0.60
N LEU A 10 -10.22 -2.90 0.48
CA LEU A 10 -10.33 -4.35 0.41
C LEU A 10 -11.11 -4.77 -0.82
N PHE A 11 -10.79 -5.96 -1.35
CA PHE A 11 -11.32 -6.46 -2.60
C PHE A 11 -11.80 -7.91 -2.47
N ASP A 12 -12.67 -8.33 -3.38
CA ASP A 12 -13.06 -9.73 -3.58
C ASP A 12 -13.62 -10.38 -2.32
N GLY A 13 -14.45 -9.63 -1.59
CA GLY A 13 -15.08 -10.11 -0.36
C GLY A 13 -14.13 -10.34 0.82
N ALA A 14 -12.90 -9.83 0.75
CA ALA A 14 -12.00 -9.86 1.89
C ALA A 14 -12.60 -9.06 3.06
N LYS A 15 -12.54 -9.65 4.24
CA LYS A 15 -13.02 -9.01 5.47
C LYS A 15 -11.83 -8.42 6.23
N TYR A 16 -12.00 -7.18 6.68
CA TYR A 16 -11.07 -6.58 7.62
C TYR A 16 -11.28 -7.18 9.01
N ILE A 17 -10.19 -7.52 9.65
CA ILE A 17 -10.18 -8.01 11.04
C ILE A 17 -9.24 -7.10 11.82
N ASN A 18 -9.81 -6.26 12.68
CA ASN A 18 -9.04 -5.46 13.61
C ASN A 18 -8.38 -6.38 14.65
N MET A 19 -7.08 -6.25 14.87
CA MET A 19 -6.37 -7.10 15.82
C MET A 19 -6.90 -6.94 17.25
N ALA A 20 -7.32 -5.73 17.64
CA ALA A 20 -7.91 -5.48 18.95
C ALA A 20 -9.29 -6.13 19.15
N SER A 21 -9.96 -6.58 18.07
CA SER A 21 -11.24 -7.32 18.18
C SER A 21 -11.06 -8.80 18.53
N ILE A 22 -9.84 -9.31 18.49
CA ILE A 22 -9.53 -10.69 18.85
C ILE A 22 -9.50 -10.81 20.38
N LEU A 23 -10.16 -11.85 20.90
CA LEU A 23 -10.25 -12.08 22.34
C LEU A 23 -8.84 -12.10 23.00
N GLY A 24 -8.67 -11.30 24.06
CA GLY A 24 -7.41 -11.17 24.79
C GLY A 24 -6.38 -10.24 24.16
N MET A 25 -6.64 -9.67 22.98
CA MET A 25 -5.69 -8.77 22.31
C MET A 25 -5.90 -7.29 22.64
N GLN A 26 -7.02 -6.89 23.19
CA GLN A 26 -7.40 -5.48 23.42
C GLN A 26 -6.36 -4.69 24.21
N ASP A 27 -5.87 -5.27 25.32
CA ASP A 27 -4.91 -4.59 26.21
C ASP A 27 -3.47 -4.69 25.74
N GLN A 28 -3.20 -5.55 24.76
CA GLN A 28 -1.85 -5.83 24.24
C GLN A 28 -1.62 -5.24 22.87
N ASN A 29 -2.66 -4.69 22.23
CA ASN A 29 -2.57 -4.13 20.88
C ASN A 29 -2.43 -2.61 20.90
N ILE A 30 -1.66 -2.10 19.94
CA ILE A 30 -1.64 -0.70 19.52
C ILE A 30 -2.06 -0.69 18.06
N THR A 31 -3.28 -0.24 17.79
CA THR A 31 -3.78 -0.03 16.43
C THR A 31 -3.35 1.34 15.95
N ILE A 32 -2.65 1.39 14.81
CA ILE A 32 -2.24 2.63 14.15
C ILE A 32 -3.06 2.79 12.88
N ASN A 33 -3.62 3.99 12.69
CA ASN A 33 -4.35 4.33 11.48
C ASN A 33 -4.23 5.83 11.16
N SER A 34 -4.69 6.26 10.00
CA SER A 34 -4.67 7.67 9.60
C SER A 34 -5.66 7.97 8.48
N ILE A 35 -5.90 9.26 8.24
CA ILE A 35 -6.67 9.73 7.08
C ILE A 35 -5.90 9.62 5.76
N SER A 36 -4.64 9.24 5.80
CA SER A 36 -3.71 9.32 4.66
C SER A 36 -4.14 8.54 3.42
N LYS A 37 -4.66 7.32 3.60
CA LYS A 37 -4.95 6.41 2.49
C LYS A 37 -6.43 6.39 2.14
N THR A 38 -7.27 6.23 3.14
CA THR A 38 -8.73 6.21 2.94
C THR A 38 -9.23 7.51 2.33
N TYR A 39 -8.73 8.66 2.78
CA TYR A 39 -9.18 9.97 2.32
C TYR A 39 -8.20 10.67 1.37
N SER A 40 -7.15 9.99 0.93
CA SER A 40 -6.10 10.55 0.04
C SER A 40 -5.42 11.80 0.59
N LEU A 41 -5.34 11.94 1.91
CA LEU A 41 -4.81 13.10 2.64
C LEU A 41 -3.41 12.83 3.23
N THR A 42 -2.57 12.10 2.51
CA THR A 42 -1.22 11.70 2.97
C THR A 42 -0.35 12.90 3.40
N GLY A 43 -0.46 14.03 2.71
CA GLY A 43 0.30 15.25 3.01
C GLY A 43 -0.13 15.96 4.31
N TRP A 44 -1.29 15.67 4.86
CA TRP A 44 -1.80 16.32 6.06
C TRP A 44 -1.12 15.84 7.35
N ARG A 45 -0.48 14.70 7.33
CA ARG A 45 0.26 14.13 8.47
C ARG A 45 -0.60 13.94 9.72
N VAL A 46 -1.86 13.51 9.57
CA VAL A 46 -2.79 13.23 10.66
C VAL A 46 -3.07 11.74 10.74
N GLY A 47 -2.85 11.17 11.90
CA GLY A 47 -3.12 9.78 12.23
C GLY A 47 -3.38 9.63 13.73
N TRP A 48 -3.69 8.43 14.15
CA TRP A 48 -3.97 8.11 15.55
C TRP A 48 -3.44 6.73 15.92
N ALA A 49 -3.20 6.56 17.22
CA ALA A 49 -2.94 5.28 17.85
C ALA A 49 -4.05 4.98 18.86
N ILE A 50 -4.65 3.81 18.80
CA ILE A 50 -5.65 3.31 19.74
C ILE A 50 -5.01 2.19 20.55
N ALA A 51 -5.00 2.34 21.87
CA ALA A 51 -4.38 1.39 22.77
C ALA A 51 -5.03 1.45 24.18
N SER A 52 -4.69 0.50 25.05
CA SER A 52 -5.11 0.57 26.46
C SER A 52 -4.58 1.83 27.15
N VAL A 53 -5.24 2.25 28.23
CA VAL A 53 -4.86 3.46 29.01
C VAL A 53 -3.37 3.44 29.39
N LYS A 54 -2.86 2.28 29.83
CA LYS A 54 -1.45 2.09 30.21
C LYS A 54 -0.51 2.36 29.06
N LEU A 55 -0.76 1.77 27.89
CA LEU A 55 0.05 1.95 26.69
C LEU A 55 -0.05 3.38 26.16
N THR A 56 -1.26 3.94 26.14
CA THR A 56 -1.49 5.35 25.72
C THR A 56 -0.70 6.32 26.59
N GLY A 57 -0.66 6.12 27.90
CA GLY A 57 0.14 6.96 28.81
C GLY A 57 1.64 6.92 28.49
N SER A 58 2.16 5.77 28.13
CA SER A 58 3.58 5.63 27.72
C SER A 58 3.85 6.26 26.35
N ILE A 59 2.93 6.07 25.38
CA ILE A 59 3.03 6.66 24.03
C ILE A 59 3.06 8.18 24.12
N ARG A 60 2.16 8.79 24.92
CA ARG A 60 2.08 10.26 25.06
C ARG A 60 3.38 10.85 25.57
N LYS A 61 4.00 10.25 26.58
CA LYS A 61 5.28 10.74 27.13
C LYS A 61 6.39 10.84 26.09
N VAL A 62 6.43 9.90 25.15
CA VAL A 62 7.44 9.89 24.08
C VAL A 62 7.02 10.84 22.96
N HIS A 63 5.74 10.83 22.58
CA HIS A 63 5.22 11.62 21.48
C HIS A 63 5.37 13.13 21.70
N ASP A 64 5.16 13.61 22.94
CA ASP A 64 5.34 15.02 23.31
C ASP A 64 6.75 15.55 22.98
N PHE A 65 7.78 14.71 23.12
CA PHE A 65 9.17 15.08 22.78
C PHE A 65 9.52 14.89 21.31
N LEU A 66 8.83 13.97 20.59
CA LEU A 66 9.12 13.71 19.19
C LEU A 66 8.44 14.69 18.24
N THR A 67 7.17 15.01 18.47
CA THR A 67 6.35 15.77 17.50
C THR A 67 5.37 16.75 18.14
N VAL A 68 5.19 16.73 19.45
CA VAL A 68 4.15 17.49 20.19
C VAL A 68 2.72 17.07 19.77
N GLY A 69 2.41 17.09 18.48
CA GLY A 69 1.12 16.68 17.93
C GLY A 69 0.95 17.09 16.48
N ALA A 70 -0.08 16.56 15.84
CA ALA A 70 -0.49 17.00 14.51
C ALA A 70 -1.11 18.43 14.59
N ALA A 71 -1.01 19.21 13.52
CA ALA A 71 -1.56 20.55 13.44
C ALA A 71 -3.08 20.55 13.72
N HIS A 72 -3.54 21.35 14.68
CA HIS A 72 -4.94 21.37 15.13
C HIS A 72 -5.95 21.57 14.00
N PRO A 73 -5.80 22.54 13.07
CA PRO A 73 -6.75 22.69 11.96
C PRO A 73 -6.88 21.44 11.08
N LEU A 74 -5.80 20.67 10.93
CA LEU A 74 -5.82 19.43 10.14
C LEU A 74 -6.48 18.28 10.92
N GLN A 75 -6.44 18.30 12.25
CA GLN A 75 -7.20 17.37 13.08
C GLN A 75 -8.70 17.62 12.94
N GLU A 76 -9.15 18.87 12.94
CA GLU A 76 -10.57 19.23 12.69
C GLU A 76 -11.03 18.78 11.31
N GLY A 77 -10.20 18.96 10.28
CA GLY A 77 -10.45 18.40 8.95
C GLY A 77 -10.54 16.88 8.94
N ALA A 78 -9.71 16.19 9.73
CA ALA A 78 -9.77 14.74 9.89
C ALA A 78 -11.10 14.28 10.54
N ILE A 79 -11.61 15.02 11.53
CA ILE A 79 -12.92 14.76 12.15
C ILE A 79 -14.03 14.85 11.09
N ALA A 80 -14.00 15.88 10.24
CA ALA A 80 -14.97 16.03 9.17
C ALA A 80 -14.90 14.84 8.16
N ALA A 81 -13.70 14.40 7.82
CA ALA A 81 -13.49 13.23 6.95
C ALA A 81 -14.06 11.95 7.59
N LEU A 82 -13.77 11.70 8.86
CA LEU A 82 -14.24 10.51 9.60
C LEU A 82 -15.77 10.51 9.82
N ARG A 83 -16.42 11.67 9.79
CA ARG A 83 -17.86 11.81 9.86
C ARG A 83 -18.56 11.79 8.50
N SER A 84 -17.80 11.62 7.41
CA SER A 84 -18.38 11.53 6.07
C SER A 84 -19.25 10.28 5.91
N ASP A 85 -20.30 10.40 5.10
CA ASP A 85 -21.36 9.39 4.98
C ASP A 85 -20.90 8.08 4.35
N LEU A 86 -21.62 7.01 4.70
CA LEU A 86 -21.36 5.61 4.36
C LEU A 86 -21.14 5.25 2.89
N PRO A 87 -21.66 5.96 1.85
CA PRO A 87 -21.38 5.62 0.46
C PRO A 87 -19.92 5.77 0.06
N TYR A 88 -19.12 6.54 0.81
CA TYR A 88 -17.72 6.81 0.48
C TYR A 88 -16.86 5.54 0.43
N TYR A 89 -16.92 4.69 1.44
CA TYR A 89 -16.05 3.52 1.54
C TYR A 89 -16.29 2.46 0.45
N PRO A 90 -17.54 2.06 0.15
CA PRO A 90 -17.81 1.16 -0.97
C PRO A 90 -17.37 1.73 -2.32
N THR A 91 -17.57 3.03 -2.53
CA THR A 91 -17.12 3.73 -3.76
C THR A 91 -15.61 3.70 -3.87
N LEU A 92 -14.89 4.04 -2.80
CA LEU A 92 -13.44 3.97 -2.73
C LEU A 92 -12.91 2.58 -3.08
N ALA A 93 -13.47 1.54 -2.46
CA ALA A 93 -13.08 0.15 -2.71
C ALA A 93 -13.35 -0.26 -4.17
N ALA A 94 -14.48 0.15 -4.74
CA ALA A 94 -14.84 -0.13 -6.14
C ALA A 94 -13.87 0.55 -7.12
N GLU A 95 -13.55 1.83 -6.91
CA GLU A 95 -12.60 2.56 -7.73
C GLU A 95 -11.18 1.98 -7.66
N TYR A 96 -10.72 1.57 -6.47
CA TYR A 96 -9.42 0.93 -6.34
C TYR A 96 -9.40 -0.47 -6.94
N ARG A 97 -10.50 -1.22 -6.86
CA ARG A 97 -10.63 -2.51 -7.53
C ARG A 97 -10.50 -2.37 -9.05
N GLU A 98 -11.16 -1.38 -9.66
CA GLU A 98 -11.03 -1.10 -11.09
C GLU A 98 -9.57 -0.84 -11.48
N ARG A 99 -8.88 0.03 -10.72
CA ARG A 99 -7.46 0.37 -10.96
C ARG A 99 -6.54 -0.85 -10.79
N ARG A 100 -6.80 -1.68 -9.76
CA ARG A 100 -6.09 -2.93 -9.52
C ARG A 100 -6.25 -3.89 -10.69
N ASP A 101 -7.47 -4.15 -11.09
CA ASP A 101 -7.78 -5.14 -12.12
C ASP A 101 -7.20 -4.72 -13.47
N PHE A 102 -7.30 -3.44 -13.80
CA PHE A 102 -6.67 -2.89 -14.99
C PHE A 102 -5.14 -3.08 -14.97
N LEU A 103 -4.47 -2.65 -13.90
CA LEU A 103 -3.01 -2.77 -13.83
C LEU A 103 -2.56 -4.23 -13.77
N ARG A 104 -3.28 -5.09 -13.02
CA ARG A 104 -3.01 -6.52 -12.94
C ARG A 104 -3.03 -7.17 -14.33
N GLN A 105 -4.08 -6.92 -15.11
CA GLN A 105 -4.20 -7.44 -16.47
C GLN A 105 -3.01 -7.03 -17.34
N VAL A 106 -2.61 -5.76 -17.29
CA VAL A 106 -1.45 -5.26 -18.04
C VAL A 106 -0.16 -5.94 -17.61
N LEU A 107 0.05 -6.12 -16.31
CA LEU A 107 1.26 -6.79 -15.80
C LEU A 107 1.33 -8.25 -16.23
N GLU A 108 0.22 -8.97 -16.19
CA GLU A 108 0.13 -10.35 -16.67
C GLU A 108 0.38 -10.44 -18.20
N GLU A 109 -0.23 -9.51 -18.97
CA GLU A 109 -0.05 -9.40 -20.43
C GLU A 109 1.43 -9.24 -20.83
N VAL A 110 2.17 -8.43 -20.07
CA VAL A 110 3.59 -8.18 -20.36
C VAL A 110 4.56 -9.15 -19.68
N GLY A 111 4.04 -10.19 -19.05
CA GLY A 111 4.78 -11.35 -18.58
C GLY A 111 5.19 -11.35 -17.11
N PHE A 112 4.72 -10.41 -16.27
CA PHE A 112 4.94 -10.51 -14.84
C PHE A 112 4.08 -11.62 -14.21
N ARG A 113 4.64 -12.36 -13.26
CA ARG A 113 3.86 -13.24 -12.39
C ARG A 113 3.28 -12.40 -11.25
N VAL A 114 1.96 -12.24 -11.22
CA VAL A 114 1.28 -11.34 -10.28
C VAL A 114 0.81 -12.10 -9.05
N TYR A 115 1.13 -11.60 -7.86
CA TYR A 115 0.46 -12.00 -6.62
C TYR A 115 -0.82 -11.19 -6.49
N HIS A 116 -1.98 -11.86 -6.58
CA HIS A 116 -3.28 -11.19 -6.59
C HIS A 116 -3.58 -10.50 -5.23
N PRO A 117 -3.63 -9.15 -5.18
CA PRO A 117 -3.88 -8.46 -3.91
C PRO A 117 -5.37 -8.45 -3.57
N ARG A 118 -5.70 -8.81 -2.35
CA ARG A 118 -7.05 -8.73 -1.81
C ARG A 118 -7.28 -7.50 -0.93
N GLY A 119 -6.30 -6.63 -0.83
CA GLY A 119 -6.34 -5.36 -0.09
C GLY A 119 -5.15 -4.48 -0.41
N ALA A 120 -5.12 -3.30 0.18
CA ALA A 120 -4.17 -2.23 -0.09
C ALA A 120 -4.22 -1.74 -1.55
N TYR A 121 -3.27 -0.94 -1.98
CA TYR A 121 -3.22 -0.39 -3.35
C TYR A 121 -1.90 -0.71 -4.07
N TYR A 122 -1.34 -1.88 -3.78
CA TYR A 122 -0.11 -2.38 -4.40
C TYR A 122 -0.35 -3.72 -5.07
N ILE A 123 0.43 -3.98 -6.11
CA ILE A 123 0.58 -5.30 -6.72
C ILE A 123 2.03 -5.71 -6.55
N MET A 124 2.27 -6.80 -5.85
CA MET A 124 3.57 -7.46 -5.84
C MET A 124 3.64 -8.42 -7.01
N THR A 125 4.77 -8.43 -7.70
CA THR A 125 5.03 -9.35 -8.82
C THR A 125 6.29 -10.15 -8.56
N ASP A 126 6.40 -11.32 -9.21
CA ASP A 126 7.64 -12.09 -9.26
C ASP A 126 8.27 -11.96 -10.64
N VAL A 127 9.56 -11.66 -10.67
CA VAL A 127 10.39 -11.49 -11.86
C VAL A 127 11.53 -12.52 -11.92
N GLY A 128 11.50 -13.52 -11.05
CA GLY A 128 12.58 -14.52 -10.94
C GLY A 128 12.82 -15.36 -12.21
N HIS A 129 11.84 -15.39 -13.12
CA HIS A 129 11.93 -16.07 -14.44
C HIS A 129 12.44 -15.15 -15.55
N MET A 130 12.62 -13.86 -15.29
CA MET A 130 13.16 -12.87 -16.23
C MET A 130 14.68 -12.77 -16.06
N ASP A 131 15.36 -12.37 -17.13
CA ASP A 131 16.82 -12.25 -17.16
C ASP A 131 17.29 -10.94 -16.52
N PHE A 132 17.02 -10.80 -15.20
CA PHE A 132 17.57 -9.76 -14.34
C PHE A 132 18.38 -10.42 -13.22
N LYS A 133 19.45 -9.77 -12.81
CA LYS A 133 20.28 -10.20 -11.68
C LYS A 133 19.44 -10.26 -10.39
N ASP A 134 18.66 -9.21 -10.18
CA ASP A 134 17.81 -9.04 -8.98
C ASP A 134 16.66 -8.04 -9.23
N ASP A 135 15.87 -7.81 -8.20
CA ASP A 135 14.75 -6.87 -8.16
C ASP A 135 15.16 -5.41 -8.36
N VAL A 136 16.35 -5.04 -7.91
CA VAL A 136 16.89 -3.68 -8.04
C VAL A 136 17.21 -3.38 -9.49
N GLU A 137 17.91 -4.28 -10.18
CA GLU A 137 18.20 -4.13 -11.61
C GLU A 137 16.90 -4.04 -12.43
N CYS A 138 15.92 -4.90 -12.13
CA CYS A 138 14.61 -4.85 -12.77
C CYS A 138 13.91 -3.50 -12.56
N ALA A 139 13.91 -2.99 -11.32
CA ALA A 139 13.30 -1.71 -10.99
C ALA A 139 13.97 -0.54 -11.71
N PHE A 140 15.31 -0.51 -11.77
CA PHE A 140 16.06 0.49 -12.53
C PHE A 140 15.77 0.41 -14.03
N TYR A 141 15.73 -0.79 -14.59
CA TYR A 141 15.38 -1.00 -16.01
C TYR A 141 13.97 -0.44 -16.30
N LEU A 142 12.99 -0.72 -15.43
CA LEU A 142 11.62 -0.21 -15.59
C LEU A 142 11.57 1.32 -15.56
N VAL A 143 12.35 1.96 -14.71
CA VAL A 143 12.42 3.44 -14.66
C VAL A 143 13.14 4.00 -15.87
N GLU A 144 14.35 3.53 -16.18
CA GLU A 144 15.23 4.15 -17.16
C GLU A 144 14.83 3.83 -18.61
N LYS A 145 14.41 2.60 -18.89
CA LYS A 145 14.12 2.13 -20.25
C LYS A 145 12.64 2.16 -20.59
N ILE A 146 11.78 1.91 -19.59
CA ILE A 146 10.33 1.84 -19.79
C ILE A 146 9.65 3.14 -19.32
N GLY A 147 10.22 3.83 -18.33
CA GLY A 147 9.67 5.06 -17.75
C GLY A 147 8.49 4.80 -16.82
N VAL A 148 8.53 3.67 -16.07
CA VAL A 148 7.55 3.29 -15.04
C VAL A 148 8.29 3.02 -13.74
N ALA A 149 8.01 3.84 -12.72
CA ALA A 149 8.61 3.71 -11.40
C ALA A 149 7.97 2.56 -10.60
N THR A 150 8.82 1.76 -9.97
CA THR A 150 8.46 0.64 -9.11
C THR A 150 9.32 0.63 -7.86
N VAL A 151 9.02 -0.25 -6.92
CA VAL A 151 9.84 -0.42 -5.71
C VAL A 151 10.39 -1.85 -5.68
N PRO A 152 11.73 -2.02 -5.53
CA PRO A 152 12.33 -3.33 -5.36
C PRO A 152 11.74 -4.08 -4.16
N GLY A 153 11.52 -5.36 -4.31
CA GLY A 153 10.92 -6.20 -3.27
C GLY A 153 11.81 -6.38 -2.05
N SER A 154 13.13 -6.41 -2.24
CA SER A 154 14.12 -6.53 -1.17
C SER A 154 13.98 -5.44 -0.08
N CYS A 155 13.45 -4.26 -0.43
CA CYS A 155 13.19 -3.17 0.50
C CYS A 155 12.13 -3.49 1.58
N PHE A 156 11.35 -4.58 1.42
CA PHE A 156 10.24 -4.94 2.32
C PHE A 156 10.57 -6.09 3.26
N TYR A 157 11.78 -6.60 3.23
CA TYR A 157 12.20 -7.75 4.02
C TYR A 157 13.41 -7.41 4.88
N SER A 158 13.40 -7.84 6.14
CA SER A 158 14.58 -7.78 7.01
C SER A 158 15.74 -8.64 6.47
N ARG A 159 15.40 -9.66 5.69
CA ARG A 159 16.30 -10.50 4.92
C ARG A 159 16.09 -10.20 3.44
N PRO A 160 16.88 -9.29 2.82
CA PRO A 160 16.65 -8.79 1.45
C PRO A 160 16.55 -9.88 0.38
N GLU A 161 17.23 -11.02 0.58
CA GLU A 161 17.20 -12.16 -0.34
C GLU A 161 15.79 -12.73 -0.57
N LEU A 162 14.86 -12.58 0.38
CA LEU A 162 13.46 -13.01 0.25
C LEU A 162 12.66 -12.14 -0.74
N GLY A 163 13.14 -10.93 -1.01
CA GLY A 163 12.53 -9.98 -1.94
C GLY A 163 13.20 -9.91 -3.30
N ARG A 164 14.36 -10.56 -3.51
CA ARG A 164 15.23 -10.40 -4.68
C ARG A 164 14.59 -10.71 -6.04
N THR A 165 13.50 -11.45 -6.06
CA THR A 165 12.75 -11.75 -7.27
C THR A 165 11.45 -10.96 -7.36
N LYS A 166 11.24 -9.96 -6.50
CA LYS A 166 9.95 -9.28 -6.39
C LYS A 166 10.06 -7.81 -6.75
N VAL A 167 9.03 -7.30 -7.42
CA VAL A 167 8.90 -5.86 -7.72
C VAL A 167 7.48 -5.42 -7.40
N ARG A 168 7.35 -4.29 -6.68
CA ARG A 168 6.07 -3.75 -6.26
C ARG A 168 5.62 -2.60 -7.16
N PHE A 169 4.43 -2.74 -7.72
CA PHE A 169 3.72 -1.69 -8.44
C PHE A 169 2.67 -1.05 -7.54
N ALA A 170 2.38 0.23 -7.74
CA ALA A 170 1.36 0.98 -6.99
C ALA A 170 0.32 1.55 -7.95
N PHE A 171 -0.98 1.44 -7.59
CA PHE A 171 -2.09 1.89 -8.44
C PHE A 171 -2.97 3.03 -7.88
N PRO A 172 -2.58 3.78 -6.82
CA PRO A 172 -3.34 4.95 -6.37
C PRO A 172 -3.08 6.15 -7.31
N LYS A 173 -3.45 6.00 -8.55
CA LYS A 173 -3.29 6.98 -9.62
C LYS A 173 -4.62 7.14 -10.38
N LYS A 174 -4.78 8.26 -11.10
CA LYS A 174 -5.88 8.42 -12.04
C LYS A 174 -5.80 7.34 -13.12
N MET A 175 -6.95 6.88 -13.62
CA MET A 175 -7.01 5.88 -14.69
C MET A 175 -6.23 6.31 -15.94
N GLU A 176 -6.23 7.60 -16.26
CA GLU A 176 -5.43 8.16 -17.35
C GLU A 176 -3.92 7.87 -17.16
N THR A 177 -3.39 8.12 -15.96
CA THR A 177 -1.99 7.82 -15.63
C THR A 177 -1.68 6.32 -15.74
N LEU A 178 -2.60 5.46 -15.30
CA LEU A 178 -2.45 4.00 -15.42
C LEU A 178 -2.47 3.55 -16.89
N ARG A 179 -3.31 4.15 -17.73
CA ARG A 179 -3.34 3.88 -19.19
C ARG A 179 -2.04 4.31 -19.87
N LEU A 180 -1.49 5.46 -19.52
CA LEU A 180 -0.18 5.89 -20.01
C LEU A 180 0.94 4.94 -19.59
N ALA A 181 0.95 4.52 -18.31
CA ALA A 181 1.90 3.53 -17.82
C ALA A 181 1.74 2.18 -18.54
N ALA A 182 0.51 1.74 -18.79
CA ALA A 182 0.22 0.52 -19.55
C ALA A 182 0.79 0.58 -20.97
N GLY A 183 0.63 1.70 -21.68
CA GLY A 183 1.21 1.90 -23.01
C GLY A 183 2.74 1.82 -23.00
N LYS A 184 3.38 2.26 -21.92
CA LYS A 184 4.84 2.10 -21.73
C LYS A 184 5.20 0.65 -21.39
N LEU A 185 4.50 0.03 -20.44
CA LEU A 185 4.74 -1.35 -20.02
C LEU A 185 4.61 -2.35 -21.17
N ARG A 186 3.72 -2.15 -22.13
CA ARG A 186 3.58 -3.00 -23.32
C ARG A 186 4.81 -2.99 -24.24
N LYS A 187 5.73 -2.03 -24.06
CA LYS A 187 7.04 -2.03 -24.71
C LYS A 187 8.09 -2.87 -23.96
N PHE A 188 7.77 -3.28 -22.75
CA PHE A 188 8.63 -4.12 -21.93
C PHE A 188 8.72 -5.53 -22.54
N LYS A 189 9.92 -5.94 -22.90
CA LYS A 189 10.20 -7.26 -23.49
C LYS A 189 11.42 -7.85 -22.78
N PRO A 190 11.25 -8.38 -21.56
CA PRO A 190 12.35 -8.98 -20.85
C PRO A 190 12.79 -10.27 -21.53
N ASN A 191 14.09 -10.51 -21.57
CA ASN A 191 14.62 -11.83 -21.90
C ASN A 191 14.18 -12.83 -20.81
N LYS A 192 13.94 -14.07 -21.19
CA LYS A 192 13.76 -15.16 -20.22
C LYS A 192 15.12 -15.66 -19.78
N LYS A 193 15.28 -15.99 -18.51
CA LYS A 193 16.47 -16.72 -18.05
C LYS A 193 16.61 -18.00 -18.88
N LYS A 194 17.79 -18.20 -19.42
CA LYS A 194 18.16 -19.50 -19.97
C LYS A 194 18.22 -20.47 -18.80
N GLY A 195 17.43 -21.54 -18.85
CA GLY A 195 17.41 -22.62 -17.87
C GLY A 195 18.73 -23.36 -17.82
#